data_a36b2368e02b2ac4610964675d9dc5a9
#
_entry.id   a36b2368e02b2ac4610964675d9dc5a9
#
_cell.length_a   1.000
_cell.length_b   1.000
_cell.length_c   1.000
_cell.angle_alpha   90.00
_cell.angle_beta   90.00
_cell.angle_gamma   90.00
#
_symmetry.space_group_name_H-M   'P 1'
#
loop_
_entity.id
_entity.type
_entity.pdbx_description
1 polymer ?
#
loop_
_entity_poly.entity_id
_entity_poly.type
_entity_poly.pdbx_seq_one_letter_code
_entity_poly.pdbx_strand_id
1 'polypeptide(L)'
;MGNQGHAEEGARLLNELVADGALGTVREVHCWTNRPVWPQGIARPEGEDLIPGSMDWDLWLGAAPSRPYLEGRYHWFNWRGWLDFGTGVIGDMGAHIIDHPYWALDLDLPTQISASSSRFGGEMETYPRASKIHFDFPAKANRAA
;
A
#
# COMPACT_ATOMS: atom_id res chain seq x y z
N MET A 1 -10.50 -5.92 -11.59
CA MET A 1 -9.82 -5.30 -10.45
C MET A 1 -10.43 -3.93 -10.24
N GLY A 2 -10.85 -3.59 -9.03
CA GLY A 2 -11.56 -2.34 -8.76
C GLY A 2 -10.62 -1.27 -8.20
N ASN A 3 -10.03 -0.48 -9.07
CA ASN A 3 -9.23 0.68 -8.66
C ASN A 3 -10.16 1.90 -8.63
N GLN A 4 -10.74 2.17 -7.46
CA GLN A 4 -11.71 3.27 -7.28
C GLN A 4 -11.07 4.60 -7.66
N GLY A 5 -11.83 5.42 -8.35
CA GLY A 5 -11.39 6.72 -8.84
C GLY A 5 -10.75 6.71 -10.22
N HIS A 6 -10.11 5.62 -10.65
CA HIS A 6 -9.38 5.60 -11.92
C HIS A 6 -10.26 5.92 -13.15
N ALA A 7 -11.47 5.39 -13.20
CA ALA A 7 -12.38 5.58 -14.33
C ALA A 7 -13.32 6.78 -14.17
N GLU A 8 -13.18 7.58 -13.13
CA GLU A 8 -14.01 8.74 -12.88
C GLU A 8 -13.65 9.92 -13.81
N GLU A 9 -14.63 10.77 -14.08
CA GLU A 9 -14.44 11.95 -14.93
C GLU A 9 -13.37 12.90 -14.37
N GLY A 10 -13.32 13.06 -13.03
CA GLY A 10 -12.30 13.89 -12.37
C GLY A 10 -10.87 13.42 -12.62
N ALA A 11 -10.64 12.10 -12.69
CA ALA A 11 -9.32 11.55 -13.02
C ALA A 11 -8.93 11.87 -14.47
N ARG A 12 -9.85 11.73 -15.41
CA ARG A 12 -9.62 12.09 -16.83
C ARG A 12 -9.36 13.58 -17.02
N LEU A 13 -10.17 14.42 -16.37
CA LEU A 13 -9.98 15.87 -16.42
C LEU A 13 -8.62 16.29 -15.84
N LEU A 14 -8.19 15.67 -14.74
CA LEU A 14 -6.85 15.92 -14.19
C LEU A 14 -5.75 15.58 -15.19
N ASN A 15 -5.86 14.45 -15.89
CA ASN A 15 -4.89 14.07 -16.93
C ASN A 15 -4.85 15.07 -18.07
N GLU A 16 -6.01 15.52 -18.55
CA GLU A 16 -6.12 16.53 -19.60
C GLU A 16 -5.47 17.86 -19.17
N LEU A 17 -5.77 18.36 -17.97
CA LEU A 17 -5.18 19.59 -17.43
C LEU A 17 -3.66 19.51 -17.26
N VAL A 18 -3.15 18.37 -16.85
CA VAL A 18 -1.70 18.14 -16.74
C VAL A 18 -1.06 18.10 -18.13
N ALA A 19 -1.68 17.42 -19.09
CA ALA A 19 -1.19 17.33 -20.47
C ALA A 19 -1.20 18.69 -21.17
N ASP A 20 -2.20 19.53 -20.93
CA ASP A 20 -2.31 20.90 -21.44
C ASP A 20 -1.34 21.89 -20.75
N GLY A 21 -0.59 21.43 -19.73
CA GLY A 21 0.37 22.26 -19.02
C GLY A 21 -0.24 23.24 -18.02
N ALA A 22 -1.50 23.06 -17.63
CA ALA A 22 -2.18 23.95 -16.67
C ALA A 22 -1.47 24.08 -15.32
N LEU A 23 -0.72 23.06 -14.91
CA LEU A 23 0.09 23.05 -13.68
C LEU A 23 1.54 23.50 -13.94
N GLY A 24 1.93 23.77 -15.18
CA GLY A 24 3.34 23.96 -15.55
C GLY A 24 4.16 22.68 -15.40
N THR A 25 5.47 22.84 -15.28
CA THR A 25 6.38 21.70 -15.08
C THR A 25 6.29 21.17 -13.66
N VAL A 26 5.74 19.97 -13.50
CA VAL A 26 5.64 19.30 -12.21
C VAL A 26 7.03 18.83 -11.76
N ARG A 27 7.41 19.09 -10.51
CA ARG A 27 8.70 18.74 -9.91
C ARG A 27 8.56 17.70 -8.81
N GLU A 28 7.51 17.80 -8.01
CA GLU A 28 7.24 16.91 -6.89
C GLU A 28 5.77 16.57 -6.81
N VAL A 29 5.47 15.35 -6.41
CA VAL A 29 4.13 14.89 -6.07
C VAL A 29 4.17 14.21 -4.72
N HIS A 30 3.29 14.61 -3.83
CA HIS A 30 3.17 14.02 -2.52
C HIS A 30 1.86 13.22 -2.44
N CYS A 31 1.98 11.91 -2.23
CA CYS A 31 0.86 11.03 -1.97
C CYS A 31 0.92 10.56 -0.52
N TRP A 32 -0.18 10.65 0.20
CA TRP A 32 -0.23 10.20 1.59
C TRP A 32 -1.58 9.60 1.95
N THR A 33 -1.59 8.80 2.99
CA THR A 33 -2.79 8.24 3.57
C THR A 33 -2.64 8.14 5.08
N ASN A 34 -3.75 8.23 5.81
CA ASN A 34 -3.80 7.99 7.25
C ASN A 34 -3.92 6.49 7.61
N ARG A 35 -3.86 5.62 6.61
CA ARG A 35 -3.79 4.17 6.83
C ARG A 35 -2.41 3.79 7.40
N PRO A 36 -2.30 2.67 8.12
CA PRO A 36 -3.27 1.59 8.24
C PRO A 36 -4.34 1.83 9.32
N VAL A 37 -5.49 1.18 9.17
CA VAL A 37 -6.49 1.01 10.24
C VAL A 37 -6.42 -0.39 10.87
N TRP A 38 -5.66 -1.29 10.27
CA TRP A 38 -5.31 -2.60 10.80
C TRP A 38 -3.98 -2.53 11.57
N PRO A 39 -3.73 -3.48 12.50
CA PRO A 39 -2.50 -3.49 13.29
C PRO A 39 -1.25 -3.65 12.40
N GLN A 40 -0.29 -2.75 12.58
CA GLN A 40 1.05 -2.84 11.99
C GLN A 40 2.11 -2.48 13.04
N GLY A 41 3.37 -2.89 12.82
CA GLY A 41 4.47 -2.67 13.75
C GLY A 41 4.35 -3.53 15.01
N ILE A 42 3.79 -4.73 14.89
CA ILE A 42 3.62 -5.69 15.99
C ILE A 42 4.27 -7.02 15.66
N ALA A 43 4.68 -7.72 16.70
CA ALA A 43 5.13 -9.11 16.65
C ALA A 43 3.92 -10.07 16.58
N ARG A 44 4.23 -11.36 16.47
CA ARG A 44 3.21 -12.40 16.53
C ARG A 44 2.52 -12.39 17.89
N PRO A 45 1.18 -12.34 17.94
CA PRO A 45 0.47 -12.47 19.19
C PRO A 45 0.58 -13.90 19.73
N GLU A 46 0.59 -14.03 21.03
CA GLU A 46 0.55 -15.31 21.71
C GLU A 46 -0.89 -15.79 21.92
N GLY A 47 -1.06 -17.11 22.07
CA GLY A 47 -2.34 -17.73 22.34
C GLY A 47 -2.94 -18.45 21.14
N GLU A 48 -4.12 -19.03 21.38
CA GLU A 48 -4.89 -19.78 20.39
C GLU A 48 -6.37 -19.69 20.76
N ASP A 49 -7.20 -19.42 19.77
CA ASP A 49 -8.66 -19.42 19.90
C ASP A 49 -9.27 -20.59 19.13
N LEU A 50 -10.50 -20.92 19.46
CA LEU A 50 -11.24 -21.94 18.73
C LEU A 50 -11.51 -21.47 17.29
N ILE A 51 -11.18 -22.31 16.34
CA ILE A 51 -11.48 -22.06 14.92
C ILE A 51 -13.01 -22.13 14.74
N PRO A 52 -13.64 -21.08 14.17
CA PRO A 52 -15.07 -21.13 13.88
C PRO A 52 -15.41 -22.30 12.95
N GLY A 53 -16.50 -23.01 13.23
CA GLY A 53 -16.89 -24.16 12.42
C GLY A 53 -17.21 -23.85 10.94
N SER A 54 -17.32 -22.57 10.59
CA SER A 54 -17.50 -22.10 9.21
C SER A 54 -16.18 -21.80 8.49
N MET A 55 -15.03 -21.99 9.15
CA MET A 55 -13.71 -21.65 8.62
C MET A 55 -12.81 -22.89 8.59
N ASP A 56 -12.20 -23.15 7.44
CA ASP A 56 -11.06 -24.05 7.32
C ASP A 56 -9.79 -23.20 7.44
N TRP A 57 -9.15 -23.25 8.61
CA TRP A 57 -8.00 -22.42 8.93
C TRP A 57 -6.76 -22.81 8.14
N ASP A 58 -6.57 -24.08 7.83
CA ASP A 58 -5.44 -24.56 7.04
C ASP A 58 -5.55 -24.07 5.59
N LEU A 59 -6.74 -24.17 5.00
CA LEU A 59 -6.97 -23.61 3.67
C LEU A 59 -6.85 -22.09 3.65
N TRP A 60 -7.26 -21.40 4.73
CA TRP A 60 -7.10 -19.94 4.81
C TRP A 60 -5.64 -19.53 4.89
N LEU A 61 -4.81 -20.25 5.62
CA LEU A 61 -3.36 -20.01 5.70
C LEU A 61 -2.67 -20.19 4.34
N GLY A 62 -3.14 -21.14 3.55
CA GLY A 62 -2.56 -21.43 2.24
C GLY A 62 -1.10 -21.83 2.33
N ALA A 63 -0.23 -21.10 1.63
CA ALA A 63 1.22 -21.35 1.62
C ALA A 63 2.00 -20.69 2.79
N ALA A 64 1.32 -19.92 3.65
CA ALA A 64 1.97 -19.28 4.78
C ALA A 64 2.36 -20.31 5.86
N PRO A 65 3.39 -20.02 6.66
CA PRO A 65 3.75 -20.87 7.80
C PRO A 65 2.58 -21.10 8.75
N SER A 66 2.41 -22.33 9.20
CA SER A 66 1.36 -22.69 10.16
C SER A 66 1.46 -21.85 11.44
N ARG A 67 0.30 -21.42 11.91
CA ARG A 67 0.15 -20.64 13.15
C ARG A 67 -1.20 -20.85 13.80
N PRO A 68 -1.34 -20.66 15.11
CA PRO A 68 -2.61 -20.73 15.78
C PRO A 68 -3.62 -19.71 15.25
N TYR A 69 -4.88 -20.08 15.21
CA TYR A 69 -5.96 -19.14 14.94
C TYR A 69 -6.13 -18.21 16.15
N LEU A 70 -6.31 -16.92 15.85
CA LEU A 70 -6.66 -15.91 16.86
C LEU A 70 -7.73 -15.00 16.25
N GLU A 71 -8.86 -14.91 16.95
CA GLU A 71 -10.00 -14.14 16.50
C GLU A 71 -9.63 -12.65 16.32
N GLY A 72 -10.03 -12.09 15.18
CA GLY A 72 -9.78 -10.68 14.85
C GLY A 72 -8.32 -10.30 14.62
N ARG A 73 -7.38 -11.24 14.65
CA ARG A 73 -5.96 -10.94 14.43
C ARG A 73 -5.56 -11.00 12.96
N TYR A 74 -6.08 -11.95 12.22
CA TYR A 74 -5.74 -12.19 10.81
C TYR A 74 -6.95 -12.01 9.91
N HIS A 75 -7.94 -12.87 10.06
CA HIS A 75 -9.20 -12.81 9.34
C HIS A 75 -10.09 -11.72 9.99
N TRP A 76 -10.95 -11.07 9.27
CA TRP A 76 -11.19 -11.13 7.82
C TRP A 76 -10.56 -9.91 7.10
N PHE A 77 -10.10 -8.93 7.82
CA PHE A 77 -9.62 -7.64 7.30
C PHE A 77 -8.13 -7.40 7.62
N ASN A 78 -7.67 -7.83 8.79
CA ASN A 78 -6.36 -7.49 9.37
C ASN A 78 -5.17 -8.17 8.68
N TRP A 79 -5.41 -9.20 7.85
CA TRP A 79 -4.38 -9.88 7.08
C TRP A 79 -3.49 -8.94 6.26
N ARG A 80 -4.00 -7.77 5.91
CA ARG A 80 -3.29 -6.74 5.13
C ARG A 80 -1.99 -6.28 5.76
N GLY A 81 -1.92 -6.28 7.07
CA GLY A 81 -0.76 -5.85 7.83
C GLY A 81 0.32 -6.90 8.03
N TRP A 82 0.01 -8.17 7.80
CA TRP A 82 0.92 -9.29 8.05
C TRP A 82 1.78 -9.60 6.84
N LEU A 83 3.11 -9.80 7.06
CA LEU A 83 4.07 -10.06 5.98
C LEU A 83 3.75 -11.32 5.19
N ASP A 84 3.19 -12.35 5.84
CA ASP A 84 2.84 -13.61 5.18
C ASP A 84 1.56 -13.55 4.35
N PHE A 85 0.72 -12.53 4.54
CA PHE A 85 -0.62 -12.50 3.93
C PHE A 85 -0.86 -11.28 3.06
N GLY A 86 -0.30 -10.13 3.43
CA GLY A 86 -0.58 -8.86 2.78
C GLY A 86 0.67 -8.13 2.32
N THR A 87 0.46 -6.94 1.79
CA THR A 87 1.51 -6.05 1.28
C THR A 87 1.60 -4.72 2.05
N GLY A 88 0.92 -4.68 3.20
CA GLY A 88 0.86 -3.48 4.04
C GLY A 88 0.19 -2.30 3.36
N VAL A 89 0.39 -1.12 3.93
CA VAL A 89 -0.26 0.12 3.46
C VAL A 89 0.15 0.52 2.05
N ILE A 90 1.41 0.31 1.68
CA ILE A 90 1.89 0.70 0.34
C ILE A 90 1.24 -0.15 -0.74
N GLY A 91 1.14 -1.46 -0.54
CA GLY A 91 0.48 -2.33 -1.50
C GLY A 91 -1.04 -2.15 -1.55
N ASP A 92 -1.66 -1.87 -0.39
CA ASP A 92 -3.11 -1.67 -0.31
C ASP A 92 -3.53 -0.28 -0.84
N MET A 93 -2.92 0.78 -0.33
CA MET A 93 -3.31 2.15 -0.66
C MET A 93 -2.55 2.75 -1.85
N GLY A 94 -1.36 2.24 -2.16
CA GLY A 94 -0.57 2.74 -3.28
C GLY A 94 -1.33 2.68 -4.60
N ALA A 95 -2.07 1.60 -4.85
CA ALA A 95 -2.91 1.45 -6.03
C ALA A 95 -4.00 2.55 -6.16
N HIS A 96 -4.40 3.17 -5.05
CA HIS A 96 -5.41 4.22 -5.04
C HIS A 96 -4.81 5.63 -5.12
N ILE A 97 -3.68 5.87 -4.46
CA ILE A 97 -3.14 7.23 -4.31
C ILE A 97 -1.97 7.54 -5.25
N ILE A 98 -1.28 6.52 -5.78
CA ILE A 98 -0.18 6.72 -6.73
C ILE A 98 -0.68 6.61 -8.18
N ASP A 99 -1.79 5.93 -8.41
CA ASP A 99 -2.37 5.70 -9.73
C ASP A 99 -2.59 7.00 -10.52
N HIS A 100 -3.22 8.00 -9.91
CA HIS A 100 -3.52 9.27 -10.59
C HIS A 100 -2.27 10.04 -11.03
N PRO A 101 -1.28 10.31 -10.17
CA PRO A 101 -0.06 10.96 -10.63
C PRO A 101 0.75 10.09 -11.58
N TYR A 102 0.72 8.76 -11.43
CA TYR A 102 1.40 7.86 -12.34
C TYR A 102 0.84 7.98 -13.75
N TRP A 103 -0.47 8.03 -13.89
CA TRP A 103 -1.16 8.22 -15.17
C TRP A 103 -0.99 9.65 -15.71
N ALA A 104 -1.29 10.68 -14.90
CA ALA A 104 -1.28 12.07 -15.34
C ALA A 104 0.10 12.57 -15.80
N LEU A 105 1.16 12.05 -15.20
CA LEU A 105 2.54 12.42 -15.53
C LEU A 105 3.22 11.43 -16.48
N ASP A 106 2.50 10.39 -16.91
CA ASP A 106 3.05 9.34 -17.76
C ASP A 106 4.36 8.80 -17.17
N LEU A 107 4.31 8.39 -15.88
CA LEU A 107 5.48 7.89 -15.18
C LEU A 107 5.89 6.52 -15.72
N ASP A 108 7.20 6.35 -15.90
CA ASP A 108 7.83 5.07 -16.20
C ASP A 108 8.38 4.41 -14.93
N LEU A 109 9.34 3.52 -15.08
CA LEU A 109 10.08 2.99 -13.94
C LEU A 109 10.91 4.09 -13.28
N PRO A 110 10.95 4.14 -11.96
CA PRO A 110 11.79 5.08 -11.24
C PRO A 110 13.28 4.73 -11.46
N THR A 111 14.12 5.75 -11.49
CA THR A 111 15.58 5.61 -11.58
C THR A 111 16.21 5.32 -10.23
N GLN A 112 15.58 5.76 -9.15
CA GLN A 112 16.01 5.52 -7.78
C GLN A 112 14.80 5.39 -6.87
N ILE A 113 14.93 4.53 -5.86
CA ILE A 113 13.94 4.39 -4.78
C ILE A 113 14.69 4.44 -3.45
N SER A 114 14.21 5.27 -2.53
CA SER A 114 14.68 5.30 -1.15
C SER A 114 13.50 5.23 -0.18
N ALA A 115 13.70 4.60 0.97
CA ALA A 115 12.64 4.42 1.94
C ALA A 115 13.15 4.60 3.37
N SER A 116 12.30 5.15 4.21
CA SER A 116 12.46 5.16 5.65
C SER A 116 11.17 4.70 6.34
N SER A 117 11.30 4.06 7.49
CA SER A 117 10.15 3.55 8.23
C SER A 117 10.34 3.65 9.73
N SER A 118 9.23 3.72 10.45
CA SER A 118 9.25 3.57 11.90
C SER A 118 9.52 2.12 12.27
N ARG A 119 10.50 1.90 13.15
CA ARG A 119 10.74 0.60 13.78
C ARG A 119 10.48 0.74 15.27
N PHE A 120 9.60 -0.08 15.79
CA PHE A 120 9.38 -0.20 17.22
C PHE A 120 9.87 -1.61 17.62
N GLY A 121 11.03 -1.68 18.21
CA GLY A 121 11.75 -2.81 18.79
C GLY A 121 11.19 -4.24 18.66
N GLY A 122 12.07 -5.21 18.54
CA GLY A 122 11.73 -6.63 18.44
C GLY A 122 11.50 -7.15 17.01
N GLU A 123 11.27 -8.44 16.90
CA GLU A 123 10.90 -9.09 15.65
C GLU A 123 9.47 -8.69 15.28
N MET A 124 9.30 -8.09 14.12
CA MET A 124 7.99 -7.73 13.58
C MET A 124 7.57 -8.73 12.52
N GLU A 125 6.35 -9.23 12.63
CA GLU A 125 5.71 -10.04 11.58
C GLU A 125 4.72 -9.23 10.75
N THR A 126 4.65 -7.94 11.00
CA THR A 126 3.81 -6.98 10.29
C THR A 126 4.63 -5.88 9.67
N TYR A 127 4.03 -5.16 8.74
CA TYR A 127 4.63 -3.98 8.14
C TYR A 127 4.80 -2.84 9.15
N PRO A 128 5.70 -1.86 8.89
CA PRO A 128 5.90 -0.71 9.77
C PRO A 128 4.64 0.12 9.96
N ARG A 129 4.48 0.76 11.13
CA ARG A 129 3.34 1.66 11.40
C ARG A 129 3.33 2.91 10.54
N ALA A 130 4.50 3.38 10.13
CA ALA A 130 4.65 4.49 9.22
C ALA A 130 5.86 4.26 8.31
N SER A 131 5.74 4.69 7.07
CA SER A 131 6.82 4.66 6.10
C SER A 131 6.74 5.89 5.20
N LYS A 132 7.90 6.31 4.70
CA LYS A 132 8.05 7.33 3.67
C LYS A 132 8.92 6.73 2.57
N ILE A 133 8.44 6.80 1.35
CA ILE A 133 9.14 6.29 0.19
C ILE A 133 9.30 7.43 -0.81
N HIS A 134 10.47 7.57 -1.37
CA HIS A 134 10.77 8.48 -2.46
C HIS A 134 11.04 7.67 -3.72
N PHE A 135 10.48 8.12 -4.81
CA PHE A 135 10.70 7.59 -6.14
C PHE A 135 11.22 8.74 -7.01
N ASP A 136 12.39 8.60 -7.58
CA ASP A 136 12.95 9.55 -8.53
C ASP A 136 12.68 9.05 -9.96
N PHE A 137 12.16 9.92 -10.80
CA PHE A 137 11.82 9.61 -12.19
C PHE A 137 12.61 10.48 -13.15
N PRO A 138 12.92 10.00 -14.37
CA PRO A 138 13.60 10.83 -15.36
C PRO A 138 12.71 11.99 -15.81
N ALA A 139 13.34 13.10 -16.22
CA ALA A 139 12.61 14.23 -16.80
C ALA A 139 11.83 13.84 -18.05
N LYS A 140 10.66 14.45 -18.25
CA LYS A 140 9.86 14.42 -19.49
C LYS A 140 9.35 15.85 -19.79
N ALA A 141 8.70 16.03 -20.93
CA ALA A 141 8.25 17.35 -21.39
C ALA A 141 7.38 18.12 -20.37
N ASN A 142 6.55 17.40 -19.61
CA ASN A 142 5.61 17.97 -18.62
C ASN A 142 6.08 17.83 -17.17
N ARG A 143 7.30 17.30 -16.94
CA ARG A 143 7.89 17.15 -15.61
C ARG A 143 9.40 17.33 -15.59
N ALA A 144 9.93 17.89 -14.52
CA ALA A 144 11.36 17.88 -14.23
C ALA A 144 11.83 16.48 -13.77
N ALA A 145 13.14 16.28 -13.74
CA ALA A 145 13.75 15.09 -13.15
C ALA A 145 13.64 15.14 -11.62
#